data_ece977065248a51ebdb43cc520206754
#
_entry.id   ece977065248a51ebdb43cc520206754
#
_cell.length_a   1.000
_cell.length_b   1.000
_cell.length_c   1.000
_cell.angle_alpha   90.00
_cell.angle_beta   90.00
_cell.angle_gamma   90.00
#
_symmetry.space_group_name_H-M   'P 1'
#
loop_
_entity.id
_entity.type
_entity.pdbx_description
1 polymer ?
#
loop_
_entity_poly.entity_id
_entity_poly.type
_entity_poly.pdbx_seq_one_letter_code
_entity_poly.pdbx_strand_id
1 'polypeptide(L)'
;MTTNFIVIHKDLTVRQAMRELVKQAGENDNISTIYVTDREGKFYGAIELQDLIIAREYTELDDLISKSYPYVMDHEKISDCIEKIKDYAEDSIPVLLEDHTIAGIITAQDIIEVVDDEMGDDYAKLAGLTAEEDLHETTKESMKKRLPWLIILLFLGMVVSTVVGAFETVVAVLPIAMCFQSLILDMAGNVGTQSLAVTIRVLMDLSLIHISEPTR
;
A
#
# COMPACT_ATOMS: atom_id res chain seq x y z
N MET A 1 4.30 -10.09 5.19
CA MET A 1 4.20 -10.62 6.57
C MET A 1 5.39 -11.52 6.87
N THR A 2 6.06 -11.33 8.00
CA THR A 2 7.21 -12.14 8.43
C THR A 2 6.94 -12.83 9.75
N THR A 3 7.59 -13.98 9.98
CA THR A 3 7.58 -14.70 11.27
C THR A 3 8.84 -14.42 12.10
N ASN A 4 9.62 -13.43 11.68
CA ASN A 4 10.89 -13.04 12.28
C ASN A 4 10.64 -11.92 13.30
N PHE A 5 10.27 -12.25 14.51
CA PHE A 5 9.94 -11.32 15.60
C PHE A 5 10.21 -11.94 16.97
N ILE A 6 10.29 -11.09 17.99
CA ILE A 6 10.59 -11.52 19.37
C ILE A 6 9.31 -11.62 20.18
N VAL A 7 9.15 -12.74 20.89
CA VAL A 7 8.03 -12.98 21.80
C VAL A 7 8.56 -13.29 23.21
N ILE A 8 7.98 -12.65 24.20
CA ILE A 8 8.26 -12.93 25.62
C ILE A 8 6.96 -13.20 26.38
N HIS A 9 7.08 -13.79 27.55
CA HIS A 9 5.94 -14.09 28.40
C HIS A 9 5.72 -12.97 29.44
N LYS A 10 4.48 -12.59 29.69
CA LYS A 10 4.13 -11.49 30.62
C LYS A 10 4.59 -11.69 32.07
N ASP A 11 4.73 -12.95 32.52
CA ASP A 11 5.09 -13.25 33.90
C ASP A 11 6.61 -13.18 34.15
N LEU A 12 7.40 -12.75 33.16
CA LEU A 12 8.86 -12.61 33.32
C LEU A 12 9.20 -11.32 34.08
N THR A 13 10.34 -11.30 34.75
CA THR A 13 10.95 -10.07 35.23
C THR A 13 11.69 -9.37 34.11
N VAL A 14 11.93 -8.05 34.21
CA VAL A 14 12.71 -7.26 33.24
C VAL A 14 14.05 -7.94 32.90
N ARG A 15 14.76 -8.47 33.90
CA ARG A 15 16.03 -9.20 33.70
C ARG A 15 15.84 -10.48 32.89
N GLN A 16 14.76 -11.22 33.12
CA GLN A 16 14.46 -12.46 32.37
C GLN A 16 14.01 -12.13 30.96
N ALA A 17 13.17 -11.11 30.78
CA ALA A 17 12.75 -10.59 29.47
C ALA A 17 13.96 -10.20 28.61
N MET A 18 14.90 -9.44 29.18
CA MET A 18 16.14 -9.05 28.49
C MET A 18 17.00 -10.28 28.09
N ARG A 19 17.05 -11.34 28.90
CA ARG A 19 17.76 -12.56 28.53
C ARG A 19 17.10 -13.30 27.36
N GLU A 20 15.77 -13.41 27.40
CA GLU A 20 15.03 -14.05 26.31
C GLU A 20 15.15 -13.24 25.02
N LEU A 21 15.12 -11.90 25.11
CA LEU A 21 15.38 -11.01 23.98
C LEU A 21 16.77 -11.29 23.38
N VAL A 22 17.83 -11.25 24.18
CA VAL A 22 19.21 -11.47 23.70
C VAL A 22 19.37 -12.85 23.05
N LYS A 23 18.68 -13.87 23.57
CA LYS A 23 18.70 -15.21 23.00
C LYS A 23 18.02 -15.28 21.63
N GLN A 24 16.89 -14.61 21.48
CA GLN A 24 16.11 -14.59 20.24
C GLN A 24 16.69 -13.60 19.20
N ALA A 25 17.34 -12.51 19.63
CA ALA A 25 17.89 -11.48 18.75
C ALA A 25 19.00 -11.97 17.82
N GLY A 26 19.60 -13.14 18.09
CA GLY A 26 20.58 -13.75 17.17
C GLY A 26 19.95 -14.39 15.93
N GLU A 27 18.66 -14.68 15.97
CA GLU A 27 17.91 -15.36 14.91
C GLU A 27 16.83 -14.47 14.27
N ASN A 28 16.54 -13.32 14.90
CA ASN A 28 15.50 -12.40 14.49
C ASN A 28 16.05 -11.01 14.20
N ASP A 29 15.72 -10.44 13.04
CA ASP A 29 16.17 -9.11 12.62
C ASP A 29 15.25 -8.00 13.18
N ASN A 30 13.98 -8.29 13.43
CA ASN A 30 13.03 -7.33 13.97
C ASN A 30 13.01 -7.40 15.51
N ILE A 31 13.81 -6.52 16.11
CA ILE A 31 14.01 -6.45 17.56
C ILE A 31 13.45 -5.17 18.20
N SER A 32 13.00 -4.20 17.39
CA SER A 32 12.51 -2.89 17.88
C SER A 32 11.29 -3.02 18.78
N THR A 33 10.37 -3.91 18.38
CA THR A 33 9.14 -4.22 19.12
C THR A 33 9.18 -5.65 19.62
N ILE A 34 8.91 -5.82 20.91
CA ILE A 34 8.88 -7.09 21.61
C ILE A 34 7.43 -7.42 21.95
N TYR A 35 6.92 -8.51 21.40
CA TYR A 35 5.54 -8.91 21.63
C TYR A 35 5.43 -9.75 22.91
N VAL A 36 4.37 -9.48 23.66
CA VAL A 36 4.12 -10.13 24.93
C VAL A 36 2.91 -11.03 24.83
N THR A 37 3.07 -12.28 25.30
CA THR A 37 1.98 -13.26 25.35
C THR A 37 1.63 -13.64 26.77
N ASP A 38 0.41 -14.12 26.96
CA ASP A 38 -0.04 -14.71 28.20
C ASP A 38 0.36 -16.20 28.31
N ARG A 39 -0.11 -16.90 29.36
CA ARG A 39 0.17 -18.33 29.61
C ARG A 39 -0.45 -19.26 28.57
N GLU A 40 -1.47 -18.79 27.86
CA GLU A 40 -2.15 -19.53 26.80
C GLU A 40 -1.52 -19.27 25.42
N GLY A 41 -0.48 -18.42 25.33
CA GLY A 41 0.15 -18.01 24.07
C GLY A 41 -0.58 -16.90 23.32
N LYS A 42 -1.61 -16.32 23.91
CA LYS A 42 -2.38 -15.23 23.31
C LYS A 42 -1.65 -13.91 23.44
N PHE A 43 -1.84 -13.05 22.46
CA PHE A 43 -1.29 -11.70 22.46
C PHE A 43 -1.82 -10.89 23.65
N TYR A 44 -0.94 -10.31 24.43
CA TYR A 44 -1.26 -9.51 25.60
C TYR A 44 -0.93 -8.03 25.41
N GLY A 45 0.11 -7.71 24.62
CA GLY A 45 0.57 -6.37 24.35
C GLY A 45 1.97 -6.37 23.75
N ALA A 46 2.58 -5.20 23.66
CA ALA A 46 3.94 -5.05 23.16
C ALA A 46 4.77 -4.13 24.05
N ILE A 47 6.08 -4.25 23.96
CA ILE A 47 7.07 -3.39 24.65
C ILE A 47 8.05 -2.89 23.60
N GLU A 48 8.36 -1.61 23.61
CA GLU A 48 9.47 -1.09 22.81
C GLU A 48 10.80 -1.50 23.42
N LEU A 49 11.75 -1.87 22.56
CA LEU A 49 13.10 -2.23 23.00
C LEU A 49 13.73 -1.11 23.86
N GLN A 50 13.47 0.15 23.50
CA GLN A 50 13.99 1.30 24.23
C GLN A 50 13.50 1.31 25.68
N ASP A 51 12.21 1.03 25.92
CA ASP A 51 11.64 1.02 27.26
C ASP A 51 12.21 -0.12 28.11
N LEU A 52 12.42 -1.28 27.50
CA LEU A 52 13.03 -2.42 28.18
C LEU A 52 14.51 -2.14 28.55
N ILE A 53 15.26 -1.41 27.69
CA ILE A 53 16.66 -1.04 27.96
C ILE A 53 16.75 -0.02 29.11
N ILE A 54 15.83 0.94 29.17
CA ILE A 54 15.82 2.02 30.17
C ILE A 54 15.26 1.52 31.51
N ALA A 55 14.48 0.45 31.48
CA ALA A 55 13.83 -0.11 32.66
C ALA A 55 14.82 -0.51 33.77
N ARG A 56 14.47 -0.20 34.99
CA ARG A 56 15.26 -0.57 36.17
C ARG A 56 14.91 -1.99 36.63
N GLU A 57 15.84 -2.64 37.28
CA GLU A 57 15.71 -4.05 37.70
C GLU A 57 14.48 -4.33 38.58
N TYR A 58 13.99 -3.31 39.32
CA TYR A 58 12.83 -3.42 40.19
C TYR A 58 11.50 -2.95 39.56
N THR A 59 11.53 -2.56 38.27
CA THR A 59 10.32 -2.21 37.52
C THR A 59 9.54 -3.50 37.20
N GLU A 60 8.25 -3.48 37.42
CA GLU A 60 7.40 -4.59 36.98
C GLU A 60 7.28 -4.58 35.46
N LEU A 61 7.40 -5.75 34.83
CA LEU A 61 7.31 -5.85 33.39
C LEU A 61 5.95 -5.38 32.87
N ASP A 62 4.89 -5.62 33.63
CA ASP A 62 3.51 -5.23 33.29
C ASP A 62 3.34 -3.70 33.14
N ASP A 63 4.15 -2.90 33.83
CA ASP A 63 4.16 -1.44 33.71
C ASP A 63 4.75 -0.95 32.38
N LEU A 64 5.55 -1.77 31.71
CA LEU A 64 6.18 -1.45 30.42
C LEU A 64 5.33 -1.93 29.25
N ILE A 65 4.34 -2.79 29.49
CA ILE A 65 3.54 -3.40 28.42
C ILE A 65 2.46 -2.41 27.95
N SER A 66 2.52 -2.01 26.69
CA SER A 66 1.41 -1.33 26.01
C SER A 66 0.32 -2.34 25.69
N LYS A 67 -0.73 -2.35 26.52
CA LYS A 67 -1.90 -3.25 26.36
C LYS A 67 -2.86 -2.80 25.25
N SER A 68 -2.77 -1.55 24.83
CA SER A 68 -3.53 -0.98 23.73
C SER A 68 -2.75 -0.96 22.40
N TYR A 69 -1.72 -1.81 22.29
CA TYR A 69 -0.92 -1.91 21.08
C TYR A 69 -1.80 -2.38 19.90
N PRO A 70 -1.72 -1.72 18.72
CA PRO A 70 -2.55 -2.07 17.58
C PRO A 70 -2.22 -3.46 17.05
N TYR A 71 -3.22 -4.13 16.52
CA TYR A 71 -3.08 -5.43 15.87
C TYR A 71 -4.07 -5.55 14.71
N VAL A 72 -3.84 -6.51 13.83
CA VAL A 72 -4.74 -6.87 12.74
C VAL A 72 -5.07 -8.35 12.81
N MET A 73 -6.24 -8.73 12.30
CA MET A 73 -6.63 -10.13 12.21
C MET A 73 -6.21 -10.71 10.85
N ASP A 74 -5.94 -12.00 10.80
CA ASP A 74 -5.48 -12.70 9.60
C ASP A 74 -6.47 -12.62 8.42
N HIS A 75 -7.74 -12.39 8.69
CA HIS A 75 -8.82 -12.24 7.69
C HIS A 75 -9.14 -10.79 7.31
N GLU A 76 -8.47 -9.80 7.89
CA GLU A 76 -8.66 -8.38 7.54
C GLU A 76 -8.07 -8.08 6.16
N LYS A 77 -8.67 -7.13 5.45
CA LYS A 77 -8.15 -6.68 4.15
C LYS A 77 -6.86 -5.89 4.33
N ILE A 78 -5.96 -6.02 3.37
CA ILE A 78 -4.67 -5.31 3.38
C ILE A 78 -4.87 -3.80 3.46
N SER A 79 -5.86 -3.23 2.74
CA SER A 79 -6.20 -1.81 2.81
C SER A 79 -6.46 -1.31 4.23
N ASP A 80 -7.22 -2.10 5.01
CA ASP A 80 -7.59 -1.76 6.38
C ASP A 80 -6.37 -1.90 7.33
N CYS A 81 -5.46 -2.83 7.02
CA CYS A 81 -4.20 -2.98 7.73
C CYS A 81 -3.27 -1.78 7.51
N ILE A 82 -3.18 -1.30 6.26
CA ILE A 82 -2.38 -0.11 5.89
C ILE A 82 -2.84 1.12 6.67
N GLU A 83 -4.16 1.32 6.77
CA GLU A 83 -4.76 2.41 7.53
C GLU A 83 -4.35 2.36 9.01
N LYS A 84 -4.55 1.23 9.66
CA LYS A 84 -4.18 1.04 11.07
C LYS A 84 -2.69 1.32 11.34
N ILE A 85 -1.80 0.84 10.49
CA ILE A 85 -0.35 1.03 10.69
C ILE A 85 0.06 2.50 10.52
N LYS A 86 -0.51 3.21 9.54
CA LYS A 86 -0.24 4.64 9.35
C LYS A 86 -0.70 5.48 10.54
N ASP A 87 -1.86 5.17 11.10
CA ASP A 87 -2.44 5.93 12.22
C ASP A 87 -1.64 5.79 13.51
N TYR A 88 -1.01 4.64 13.72
CA TYR A 88 -0.29 4.35 14.97
C TYR A 88 1.20 4.65 14.90
N ALA A 89 1.76 4.93 13.72
CA ALA A 89 3.20 5.22 13.51
C ALA A 89 4.15 4.16 14.11
N GLU A 90 3.68 2.92 14.21
CA GLU A 90 4.44 1.81 14.78
C GLU A 90 5.37 1.18 13.74
N ASP A 91 6.51 0.67 14.18
CA ASP A 91 7.48 0.00 13.30
C ASP A 91 6.95 -1.33 12.74
N SER A 92 6.11 -1.99 13.51
CA SER A 92 5.49 -3.26 13.13
C SER A 92 4.21 -3.53 13.92
N ILE A 93 3.26 -4.27 13.31
CA ILE A 93 1.98 -4.64 13.93
C ILE A 93 1.82 -6.16 13.88
N PRO A 94 1.38 -6.81 14.99
CA PRO A 94 1.16 -8.25 15.01
C PRO A 94 -0.13 -8.62 14.26
N VAL A 95 -0.06 -9.73 13.53
CA VAL A 95 -1.20 -10.38 12.89
C VAL A 95 -1.67 -11.50 13.81
N LEU A 96 -2.92 -11.44 14.22
CA LEU A 96 -3.51 -12.42 15.14
C LEU A 96 -4.44 -13.36 14.40
N LEU A 97 -4.43 -14.61 14.82
CA LEU A 97 -5.41 -15.62 14.43
C LEU A 97 -6.72 -15.43 15.24
N GLU A 98 -7.78 -16.15 14.89
CA GLU A 98 -9.06 -16.10 15.58
C GLU A 98 -8.97 -16.42 17.08
N ASP A 99 -8.00 -17.22 17.49
CA ASP A 99 -7.71 -17.57 18.89
C ASP A 99 -6.84 -16.53 19.63
N HIS A 100 -6.54 -15.40 18.98
CA HIS A 100 -5.66 -14.32 19.43
C HIS A 100 -4.19 -14.72 19.61
N THR A 101 -3.74 -15.82 19.01
CA THR A 101 -2.31 -16.12 18.92
C THR A 101 -1.65 -15.35 17.79
N ILE A 102 -0.35 -15.04 17.95
CA ILE A 102 0.40 -14.28 16.95
C ILE A 102 0.79 -15.21 15.79
N ALA A 103 0.27 -14.95 14.59
CA ALA A 103 0.63 -15.67 13.37
C ALA A 103 1.91 -15.13 12.73
N GLY A 104 2.16 -13.83 12.88
CA GLY A 104 3.31 -13.14 12.31
C GLY A 104 3.19 -11.64 12.55
N ILE A 105 4.06 -10.87 11.89
CA ILE A 105 4.02 -9.42 11.95
C ILE A 105 4.01 -8.81 10.55
N ILE A 106 3.48 -7.61 10.45
CA ILE A 106 3.57 -6.74 9.28
C ILE A 106 4.46 -5.55 9.68
N THR A 107 5.52 -5.32 8.92
CA THR A 107 6.44 -4.21 9.13
C THR A 107 6.06 -3.01 8.29
N ALA A 108 6.53 -1.81 8.67
CA ALA A 108 6.36 -0.62 7.84
C ALA A 108 6.93 -0.81 6.42
N GLN A 109 7.98 -1.62 6.28
CA GLN A 109 8.57 -1.94 4.98
C GLN A 109 7.67 -2.84 4.12
N ASP A 110 7.02 -3.87 4.71
CA ASP A 110 6.02 -4.69 4.01
C ASP A 110 4.89 -3.81 3.42
N ILE A 111 4.51 -2.76 4.15
CA ILE A 111 3.46 -1.83 3.72
C ILE A 111 3.90 -0.95 2.57
N ILE A 112 5.12 -0.41 2.64
CA ILE A 112 5.66 0.40 1.54
C ILE A 112 5.68 -0.43 0.25
N GLU A 113 6.09 -1.69 0.32
CA GLU A 113 6.12 -2.60 -0.83
C GLU A 113 4.71 -2.81 -1.42
N VAL A 114 3.72 -3.08 -0.58
CA VAL A 114 2.32 -3.27 -1.02
C VAL A 114 1.74 -1.98 -1.60
N VAL A 115 2.02 -0.84 -1.00
CA VAL A 115 1.54 0.47 -1.51
C VAL A 115 2.19 0.80 -2.86
N ASP A 116 3.48 0.53 -3.02
CA ASP A 116 4.18 0.71 -4.30
C ASP A 116 3.60 -0.20 -5.40
N ASP A 117 3.30 -1.45 -5.08
CA ASP A 117 2.67 -2.40 -6.00
C ASP A 117 1.26 -1.92 -6.40
N GLU A 118 0.41 -1.52 -5.45
CA GLU A 118 -0.93 -1.00 -5.75
C GLU A 118 -0.88 0.28 -6.60
N MET A 119 0.08 1.18 -6.33
CA MET A 119 0.28 2.39 -7.13
C MET A 119 0.72 2.04 -8.56
N GLY A 120 1.63 1.09 -8.71
CA GLY A 120 2.08 0.59 -10.01
C GLY A 120 0.92 0.01 -10.82
N ASP A 121 0.06 -0.78 -10.18
CA ASP A 121 -1.15 -1.37 -10.73
C ASP A 121 -2.12 -0.31 -11.26
N ASP A 122 -2.37 0.73 -10.49
CA ASP A 122 -3.31 1.78 -10.88
C ASP A 122 -2.77 2.64 -12.03
N TYR A 123 -1.47 2.95 -12.05
CA TYR A 123 -0.84 3.60 -13.20
C TYR A 123 -0.93 2.72 -14.46
N ALA A 124 -0.67 1.44 -14.35
CA ALA A 124 -0.76 0.51 -15.46
C ALA A 124 -2.19 0.43 -16.02
N LYS A 125 -3.21 0.30 -15.16
CA LYS A 125 -4.63 0.29 -15.56
C LYS A 125 -5.04 1.57 -16.29
N LEU A 126 -4.57 2.73 -15.85
CA LEU A 126 -4.84 4.02 -16.49
C LEU A 126 -4.19 4.14 -17.88
N ALA A 127 -3.03 3.53 -18.07
CA ALA A 127 -2.38 3.44 -19.36
C ALA A 127 -2.96 2.32 -20.26
N GLY A 128 -3.96 1.57 -19.78
CA GLY A 128 -4.49 0.39 -20.46
C GLY A 128 -3.50 -0.77 -20.50
N LEU A 129 -2.58 -0.79 -19.56
CA LEU A 129 -1.58 -1.84 -19.34
C LEU A 129 -2.04 -2.76 -18.21
N THR A 130 -1.48 -3.94 -18.15
CA THR A 130 -1.56 -4.81 -16.97
C THR A 130 -0.34 -4.54 -16.10
N ALA A 131 -0.50 -4.57 -14.79
CA ALA A 131 0.58 -4.30 -13.83
C ALA A 131 1.77 -5.25 -13.88
N GLU A 132 1.58 -6.43 -14.40
CA GLU A 132 2.65 -7.41 -14.60
C GLU A 132 3.52 -7.04 -15.81
N GLU A 133 4.29 -5.96 -15.73
CA GLU A 133 5.42 -5.73 -16.66
C GLU A 133 6.68 -6.43 -16.08
N ASP A 134 6.90 -7.66 -16.50
CA ASP A 134 8.14 -8.36 -16.20
C ASP A 134 9.27 -7.77 -17.09
N LEU A 135 10.38 -7.35 -16.47
CA LEU A 135 11.58 -6.84 -17.17
C LEU A 135 12.17 -7.86 -18.16
N HIS A 136 11.76 -9.12 -18.07
CA HIS A 136 12.17 -10.22 -18.95
C HIS A 136 11.10 -10.63 -19.96
N GLU A 137 10.04 -9.84 -20.12
CA GLU A 137 8.92 -10.13 -21.00
C GLU A 137 9.34 -10.09 -22.47
N THR A 138 8.88 -11.08 -23.22
CA THR A 138 9.15 -11.08 -24.67
C THR A 138 8.30 -10.03 -25.39
N THR A 139 8.82 -9.44 -26.48
CA THR A 139 8.10 -8.43 -27.28
C THR A 139 6.69 -8.90 -27.72
N LYS A 140 6.51 -10.21 -27.95
CA LYS A 140 5.21 -10.77 -28.34
C LYS A 140 4.19 -10.78 -27.19
N GLU A 141 4.63 -11.04 -25.99
CA GLU A 141 3.78 -11.01 -24.78
C GLU A 141 3.36 -9.57 -24.46
N SER A 142 4.30 -8.64 -24.51
CA SER A 142 4.02 -7.21 -24.33
C SER A 142 3.01 -6.70 -25.39
N MET A 143 3.18 -7.08 -26.65
CA MET A 143 2.21 -6.72 -27.69
C MET A 143 0.81 -7.30 -27.41
N LYS A 144 0.72 -8.57 -26.96
CA LYS A 144 -0.56 -9.22 -26.67
C LYS A 144 -1.30 -8.55 -25.51
N LYS A 145 -0.59 -8.07 -24.51
CA LYS A 145 -1.17 -7.34 -23.38
C LYS A 145 -1.73 -5.96 -23.82
N ARG A 146 -1.03 -5.25 -24.69
CA ARG A 146 -1.39 -3.90 -25.15
C ARG A 146 -2.44 -3.89 -26.29
N LEU A 147 -2.51 -4.93 -27.09
CA LEU A 147 -3.35 -5.01 -28.28
C LEU A 147 -4.85 -4.76 -28.01
N PRO A 148 -5.48 -5.32 -26.96
CA PRO A 148 -6.89 -5.09 -26.69
C PRO A 148 -7.21 -3.60 -26.47
N TRP A 149 -6.37 -2.90 -25.72
CA TRP A 149 -6.52 -1.46 -25.49
C TRP A 149 -6.34 -0.64 -26.77
N LEU A 150 -5.34 -0.96 -27.58
CA LEU A 150 -5.10 -0.31 -28.86
C LEU A 150 -6.27 -0.50 -29.83
N ILE A 151 -6.92 -1.66 -29.83
CA ILE A 151 -8.12 -1.93 -30.63
C ILE A 151 -9.27 -1.04 -30.17
N ILE A 152 -9.49 -0.87 -28.86
CA ILE A 152 -10.52 0.02 -28.33
C ILE A 152 -10.25 1.46 -28.77
N LEU A 153 -9.01 1.94 -28.67
CA LEU A 153 -8.61 3.26 -29.12
C LEU A 153 -8.80 3.45 -30.64
N LEU A 154 -8.50 2.40 -31.42
CA LEU A 154 -8.72 2.43 -32.87
C LEU A 154 -10.22 2.60 -33.20
N PHE A 155 -11.10 1.84 -32.54
CA PHE A 155 -12.55 2.00 -32.72
C PHE A 155 -13.03 3.39 -32.35
N LEU A 156 -12.56 3.92 -31.22
CA LEU A 156 -12.88 5.28 -30.79
C LEU A 156 -12.41 6.31 -31.82
N GLY A 157 -11.20 6.15 -32.35
CA GLY A 157 -10.66 7.00 -33.43
C GLY A 157 -11.48 6.93 -34.70
N MET A 158 -12.01 5.75 -35.07
CA MET A 158 -12.92 5.61 -36.22
C MET A 158 -14.24 6.36 -36.01
N VAL A 159 -14.81 6.31 -34.81
CA VAL A 159 -16.02 7.11 -34.47
C VAL A 159 -15.76 8.59 -34.64
N VAL A 160 -14.65 9.10 -34.05
CA VAL A 160 -14.25 10.50 -34.18
C VAL A 160 -14.04 10.87 -35.66
N SER A 161 -13.33 10.04 -36.42
CA SER A 161 -13.09 10.27 -37.86
C SER A 161 -14.38 10.32 -38.65
N THR A 162 -15.37 9.48 -38.34
CA THR A 162 -16.69 9.52 -38.99
C THR A 162 -17.44 10.82 -38.71
N VAL A 163 -17.39 11.28 -37.46
CA VAL A 163 -18.00 12.57 -37.08
C VAL A 163 -17.34 13.74 -37.83
N VAL A 164 -16.00 13.77 -37.85
CA VAL A 164 -15.25 14.81 -38.58
C VAL A 164 -15.60 14.78 -40.08
N GLY A 165 -15.66 13.58 -40.70
CA GLY A 165 -16.03 13.39 -42.10
C GLY A 165 -17.46 13.88 -42.42
N ALA A 166 -18.40 13.75 -41.49
CA ALA A 166 -19.76 14.26 -41.68
C ALA A 166 -19.81 15.81 -41.82
N PHE A 167 -18.82 16.50 -41.30
CA PHE A 167 -18.69 17.97 -41.40
C PHE A 167 -17.72 18.44 -42.50
N GLU A 168 -17.18 17.53 -43.31
CA GLU A 168 -16.19 17.84 -44.34
C GLU A 168 -16.63 18.94 -45.29
N THR A 169 -17.90 18.96 -45.70
CA THR A 169 -18.46 20.00 -46.58
C THR A 169 -18.47 21.38 -45.94
N VAL A 170 -18.69 21.47 -44.63
CA VAL A 170 -18.66 22.73 -43.90
C VAL A 170 -17.23 23.22 -43.73
N VAL A 171 -16.31 22.27 -43.42
CA VAL A 171 -14.90 22.55 -43.25
C VAL A 171 -14.22 22.96 -44.56
N ALA A 172 -14.65 22.42 -45.69
CA ALA A 172 -14.15 22.78 -47.02
C ALA A 172 -14.41 24.25 -47.39
N VAL A 173 -15.48 24.85 -46.86
CA VAL A 173 -15.82 26.29 -47.06
C VAL A 173 -14.92 27.19 -46.18
N LEU A 174 -14.36 26.68 -45.12
CA LEU A 174 -13.52 27.41 -44.18
C LEU A 174 -12.15 26.72 -43.96
N PRO A 175 -11.22 26.83 -44.95
CA PRO A 175 -9.92 26.17 -44.87
C PRO A 175 -9.11 26.52 -43.59
N ILE A 176 -9.34 27.71 -43.04
CA ILE A 176 -8.70 28.15 -41.81
C ILE A 176 -9.06 27.26 -40.61
N ALA A 177 -10.26 26.66 -40.61
CA ALA A 177 -10.66 25.71 -39.52
C ALA A 177 -9.79 24.45 -39.51
N MET A 178 -9.34 23.99 -40.70
CA MET A 178 -8.44 22.85 -40.83
C MET A 178 -7.07 23.11 -40.20
N CYS A 179 -6.58 24.36 -40.31
CA CYS A 179 -5.29 24.72 -39.69
C CYS A 179 -5.34 24.65 -38.17
N PHE A 180 -6.47 24.88 -37.54
CA PHE A 180 -6.63 24.81 -36.09
C PHE A 180 -7.01 23.41 -35.57
N GLN A 181 -7.43 22.50 -36.45
CA GLN A 181 -7.87 21.17 -36.05
C GLN A 181 -6.77 20.40 -35.30
N SER A 182 -5.54 20.38 -35.80
CA SER A 182 -4.43 19.70 -35.17
C SER A 182 -4.06 20.36 -33.84
N LEU A 183 -4.12 21.68 -33.75
CA LEU A 183 -3.86 22.44 -32.53
C LEU A 183 -4.89 22.12 -31.45
N ILE A 184 -6.17 22.08 -31.81
CA ILE A 184 -7.25 21.75 -30.87
C ILE A 184 -7.12 20.33 -30.38
N LEU A 185 -6.77 19.38 -31.26
CA LEU A 185 -6.59 18.00 -30.92
C LEU A 185 -5.40 17.80 -29.95
N ASP A 186 -4.28 18.47 -30.22
CA ASP A 186 -3.10 18.46 -29.35
C ASP A 186 -3.40 19.06 -27.97
N MET A 187 -4.06 20.22 -27.94
CA MET A 187 -4.47 20.86 -26.69
C MET A 187 -5.46 20.01 -25.91
N ALA A 188 -6.40 19.32 -26.56
CA ALA A 188 -7.35 18.44 -25.92
C ALA A 188 -6.61 17.22 -25.27
N GLY A 189 -5.61 16.68 -25.97
CA GLY A 189 -4.74 15.62 -25.44
C GLY A 189 -3.96 16.07 -24.20
N ASN A 190 -3.34 17.24 -24.27
CA ASN A 190 -2.59 17.81 -23.17
C ASN A 190 -3.46 18.10 -21.94
N VAL A 191 -4.64 18.69 -22.14
CA VAL A 191 -5.61 18.93 -21.05
C VAL A 191 -6.09 17.61 -20.45
N GLY A 192 -6.37 16.60 -21.28
CA GLY A 192 -6.76 15.27 -20.84
C GLY A 192 -5.70 14.63 -19.95
N THR A 193 -4.44 14.64 -20.38
CA THR A 193 -3.31 14.08 -19.63
C THR A 193 -3.08 14.81 -18.31
N GLN A 194 -3.15 16.14 -18.32
CA GLN A 194 -3.00 16.94 -17.09
C GLN A 194 -4.15 16.68 -16.11
N SER A 195 -5.38 16.63 -16.61
CA SER A 195 -6.55 16.32 -15.76
C SER A 195 -6.45 14.92 -15.16
N LEU A 196 -5.98 13.94 -15.93
CA LEU A 196 -5.74 12.59 -15.46
C LEU A 196 -4.70 12.58 -14.34
N ALA A 197 -3.56 13.22 -14.53
CA ALA A 197 -2.49 13.29 -13.53
C ALA A 197 -2.97 13.95 -12.21
N VAL A 198 -3.75 15.04 -12.31
CA VAL A 198 -4.35 15.68 -11.13
C VAL A 198 -5.36 14.75 -10.44
N THR A 199 -6.20 14.07 -11.22
CA THR A 199 -7.22 13.16 -10.67
C THR A 199 -6.58 12.01 -9.93
N ILE A 200 -5.53 11.39 -10.51
CA ILE A 200 -4.76 10.33 -9.85
C ILE A 200 -4.21 10.85 -8.51
N ARG A 201 -3.55 12.00 -8.53
CA ARG A 201 -2.99 12.59 -7.31
C ARG A 201 -4.05 12.84 -6.25
N VAL A 202 -5.19 13.42 -6.64
CA VAL A 202 -6.29 13.69 -5.70
C VAL A 202 -6.92 12.41 -5.16
N LEU A 203 -7.06 11.35 -5.97
CA LEU A 203 -7.56 10.06 -5.51
C LEU A 203 -6.60 9.43 -4.49
N MET A 204 -5.29 9.55 -4.73
CA MET A 204 -4.26 9.10 -3.79
C MET A 204 -4.29 9.92 -2.49
N ASP A 205 -4.40 11.25 -2.59
CA ASP A 205 -4.51 12.13 -1.42
C ASP A 205 -5.85 11.91 -0.68
N LEU A 206 -6.97 11.66 -1.37
CA LEU A 206 -8.26 11.36 -0.75
C LEU A 206 -8.27 10.00 -0.04
N SER A 207 -7.62 9.00 -0.58
CA SER A 207 -7.39 7.74 0.15
C SER A 207 -6.60 7.99 1.43
N LEU A 208 -5.67 8.94 1.44
CA LEU A 208 -4.91 9.38 2.60
C LEU A 208 -5.75 10.25 3.57
N ILE A 209 -6.68 11.07 3.07
CA ILE A 209 -7.52 11.97 3.89
C ILE A 209 -8.67 11.20 4.56
N HIS A 210 -9.31 10.25 3.87
CA HIS A 210 -10.30 9.36 4.51
C HIS A 210 -9.70 8.49 5.61
N ILE A 211 -8.41 8.25 5.54
CA ILE A 211 -7.59 7.57 6.54
C ILE A 211 -7.34 8.46 7.77
N SER A 212 -7.36 9.79 7.62
CA SER A 212 -7.00 10.74 8.68
C SER A 212 -8.20 11.42 9.38
N GLU A 213 -9.44 11.20 8.97
CA GLU A 213 -10.61 11.72 9.69
C GLU A 213 -11.01 10.76 10.82
N PRO A 214 -10.78 11.15 12.09
CA PRO A 214 -11.33 10.38 13.22
C PRO A 214 -12.86 10.40 13.13
N THR A 215 -13.45 9.25 12.98
CA THR A 215 -14.90 9.06 13.13
C THR A 215 -15.35 9.67 14.46
N ARG A 216 -16.07 10.78 14.39
CA ARG A 216 -16.79 11.37 15.52
C ARG A 216 -18.02 10.56 15.86
#